data_9a24bd2fcc40c153c97e75772d21681a
#
_entry.id   9a24bd2fcc40c153c97e75772d21681a
#
_cell.length_a   1.000
_cell.length_b   1.000
_cell.length_c   1.000
_cell.angle_alpha   90.00
_cell.angle_beta   90.00
_cell.angle_gamma   90.00
#
_symmetry.space_group_name_H-M   'P 1'
#
loop_
_entity.id
_entity.type
_entity.pdbx_description
1 polymer ?
#
loop_
_entity_poly.entity_id
_entity_poly.type
_entity_poly.pdbx_seq_one_letter_code
_entity_poly.pdbx_strand_id
1 'polypeptide(L)'
;MSKWDVSDINQWKSDQFPRGAVIPTAGNSAEYVTGGWRSERPFRDDDKCTQCLLCWVFCPDTSVMVADQKVYDFDLEHCKGCGICAKECPVDAIEMVPEGCELPGVK
;
A
#
# COMPACT_ATOMS: atom_id res chain seq x y z
N MET A 1 -10.92 13.76 10.21
CA MET A 1 -9.65 14.47 10.46
C MET A 1 -9.50 15.59 9.47
N SER A 2 -9.20 16.79 9.94
CA SER A 2 -8.99 17.92 9.03
C SER A 2 -7.61 17.81 8.39
N LYS A 3 -7.54 18.12 7.12
CA LYS A 3 -6.26 18.19 6.42
C LYS A 3 -5.57 19.50 6.76
N TRP A 4 -4.26 19.44 6.85
CA TRP A 4 -3.44 20.61 6.99
C TRP A 4 -3.24 21.22 5.59
N ASP A 5 -3.70 22.47 5.43
CA ASP A 5 -3.64 23.14 4.13
C ASP A 5 -2.21 23.60 3.84
N VAL A 6 -1.64 23.07 2.79
CA VAL A 6 -0.27 23.40 2.35
C VAL A 6 -0.25 23.99 0.94
N SER A 7 -1.40 24.48 0.47
CA SER A 7 -1.53 24.97 -0.91
C SER A 7 -0.58 26.12 -1.23
N ASP A 8 -0.19 26.91 -0.23
CA ASP A 8 0.71 28.05 -0.38
C ASP A 8 2.07 27.86 0.26
N ILE A 9 2.47 26.58 0.45
CA ILE A 9 3.69 26.24 1.18
C ILE A 9 4.94 26.91 0.61
N ASN A 10 4.97 27.15 -0.70
CA ASN A 10 6.13 27.78 -1.34
C ASN A 10 6.29 29.25 -0.97
N GLN A 11 5.28 29.84 -0.37
CA GLN A 11 5.27 31.22 0.06
C GLN A 11 5.48 31.38 1.57
N TRP A 12 5.59 30.26 2.28
CA TRP A 12 5.73 30.29 3.74
C TRP A 12 7.09 30.78 4.15
N LYS A 13 7.09 31.61 5.19
CA LYS A 13 8.32 31.99 5.90
C LYS A 13 8.70 30.92 6.89
N SER A 14 9.95 30.96 7.34
CA SER A 14 10.49 29.92 8.23
C SER A 14 9.68 29.73 9.52
N ASP A 15 9.07 30.81 10.02
CA ASP A 15 8.28 30.73 11.25
C ASP A 15 6.87 30.17 11.04
N GLN A 16 6.46 30.00 9.77
CA GLN A 16 5.15 29.42 9.45
C GLN A 16 5.18 27.90 9.37
N PHE A 17 6.38 27.31 9.24
CA PHE A 17 6.51 25.86 9.22
C PHE A 17 6.38 25.29 10.63
N PRO A 18 5.80 24.07 10.76
CA PRO A 18 5.75 23.40 12.06
C PRO A 18 7.15 23.16 12.61
N ARG A 19 7.27 23.22 13.93
CA ARG A 19 8.55 22.97 14.60
C ARG A 19 9.04 21.56 14.25
N GLY A 20 10.31 21.46 13.83
CA GLY A 20 10.92 20.19 13.44
C GLY A 20 10.44 19.65 12.10
N ALA A 21 9.73 20.47 11.31
CA ALA A 21 9.17 20.07 10.01
C ALA A 21 8.24 18.86 10.09
N VAL A 22 7.59 18.67 11.23
CA VAL A 22 6.64 17.58 11.45
C VAL A 22 5.28 17.99 10.93
N ILE A 23 4.65 17.14 10.13
CA ILE A 23 3.29 17.38 9.66
C ILE A 23 2.32 17.08 10.81
N PRO A 24 1.53 18.08 11.27
CA PRO A 24 0.74 17.89 12.47
C PRO A 24 -0.56 17.10 12.28
N THR A 25 -0.89 16.69 11.07
CA THR A 25 -2.10 15.93 10.77
C THR A 25 -1.85 14.45 11.06
N ALA A 26 -2.59 13.89 12.03
CA ALA A 26 -2.44 12.48 12.40
C ALA A 26 -2.88 11.57 11.25
N GLY A 27 -2.12 10.50 11.02
CA GLY A 27 -2.46 9.48 10.02
C GLY A 27 -2.38 9.97 8.58
N ASN A 28 -1.66 11.05 8.33
CA ASN A 28 -1.61 11.64 6.99
C ASN A 28 -0.88 10.79 5.95
N SER A 29 -0.14 9.77 6.37
CA SER A 29 0.50 8.84 5.44
C SER A 29 -0.52 8.13 4.54
N ALA A 30 -1.76 7.99 5.01
CA ALA A 30 -2.82 7.41 4.19
C ALA A 30 -3.12 8.26 2.94
N GLU A 31 -2.83 9.54 2.98
CA GLU A 31 -3.05 10.44 1.85
C GLU A 31 -1.85 10.52 0.91
N TYR A 32 -0.71 10.01 1.33
CA TYR A 32 0.52 10.03 0.52
C TYR A 32 0.56 8.79 -0.36
N VAL A 33 0.16 8.94 -1.62
CA VAL A 33 0.10 7.83 -2.57
C VAL A 33 1.50 7.51 -3.06
N THR A 34 2.03 6.37 -2.66
CA THR A 34 3.38 5.92 -3.00
C THR A 34 3.38 4.70 -3.92
N GLY A 35 2.21 4.28 -4.37
CA GLY A 35 2.08 3.09 -5.23
C GLY A 35 2.83 3.19 -6.55
N GLY A 36 3.11 4.40 -7.03
CA GLY A 36 3.88 4.59 -8.25
C GLY A 36 5.35 4.21 -8.14
N TRP A 37 5.83 3.93 -6.93
CA TRP A 37 7.23 3.54 -6.72
C TRP A 37 7.51 2.09 -7.14
N ARG A 38 6.49 1.25 -7.25
CA ARG A 38 6.68 -0.16 -7.54
C ARG A 38 6.94 -0.42 -9.04
N SER A 39 7.69 -1.47 -9.32
CA SER A 39 7.91 -1.95 -10.69
C SER A 39 7.14 -3.24 -10.96
N GLU A 40 6.75 -3.94 -9.91
CA GLU A 40 5.94 -5.14 -9.99
C GLU A 40 4.80 -5.03 -8.97
N ARG A 41 3.70 -5.71 -9.25
CA ARG A 41 2.57 -5.72 -8.31
C ARG A 41 2.12 -7.15 -8.04
N PRO A 42 1.54 -7.40 -6.85
CA PRO A 42 1.05 -8.74 -6.53
C PRO A 42 -0.28 -9.03 -7.22
N PHE A 43 -0.43 -10.26 -7.64
CA PHE A 43 -1.68 -10.81 -8.12
C PHE A 43 -2.01 -12.04 -7.30
N ARG A 44 -3.20 -12.09 -6.70
CA ARG A 44 -3.61 -13.19 -5.85
C ARG A 44 -4.63 -14.06 -6.58
N ASP A 45 -4.38 -15.37 -6.59
CA ASP A 45 -5.30 -16.35 -7.14
C ASP A 45 -6.22 -16.80 -6.01
N ASP A 46 -7.50 -16.44 -6.09
CA ASP A 46 -8.48 -16.79 -5.06
C ASP A 46 -8.64 -18.30 -4.88
N ASP A 47 -8.47 -19.07 -5.95
CA ASP A 47 -8.65 -20.52 -5.89
C ASP A 47 -7.55 -21.22 -5.10
N LYS A 48 -6.34 -20.65 -5.09
CA LYS A 48 -5.21 -21.20 -4.36
C LYS A 48 -5.14 -20.70 -2.93
N CYS A 49 -5.71 -19.55 -2.64
CA CYS A 49 -5.59 -18.88 -1.35
C CYS A 49 -6.34 -19.64 -0.26
N THR A 50 -5.65 -19.92 0.84
CA THR A 50 -6.25 -20.59 2.01
C THR A 50 -6.64 -19.63 3.12
N GLN A 51 -6.48 -18.33 2.90
CA GLN A 51 -6.80 -17.28 3.87
C GLN A 51 -6.00 -17.41 5.17
N CYS A 52 -4.73 -17.76 5.07
CA CYS A 52 -3.85 -17.89 6.24
C CYS A 52 -3.42 -16.54 6.82
N LEU A 53 -3.57 -15.44 6.04
CA LEU A 53 -3.27 -14.07 6.43
C LEU A 53 -1.78 -13.78 6.65
N LEU A 54 -0.87 -14.66 6.25
CA LEU A 54 0.56 -14.39 6.39
C LEU A 54 1.01 -13.20 5.55
N CYS A 55 0.44 -13.03 4.34
CA CYS A 55 0.72 -11.87 3.51
C CYS A 55 0.35 -10.57 4.21
N TRP A 56 -0.78 -10.56 4.91
CA TRP A 56 -1.24 -9.41 5.67
C TRP A 56 -0.31 -9.10 6.85
N VAL A 57 0.14 -10.14 7.55
CA VAL A 57 1.02 -9.99 8.72
C VAL A 57 2.36 -9.39 8.31
N PHE A 58 2.91 -9.80 7.18
CA PHE A 58 4.26 -9.42 6.77
C PHE A 58 4.32 -8.20 5.86
N CYS A 59 3.19 -7.66 5.43
CA CYS A 59 3.21 -6.49 4.54
C CYS A 59 3.77 -5.27 5.27
N PRO A 60 4.90 -4.69 4.81
CA PRO A 60 5.52 -3.55 5.51
C PRO A 60 4.69 -2.26 5.39
N ASP A 61 3.82 -2.15 4.40
CA ASP A 61 3.00 -0.97 4.18
C ASP A 61 1.54 -1.17 4.57
N THR A 62 1.21 -2.30 5.16
CA THR A 62 -0.16 -2.63 5.54
C THR A 62 -1.12 -2.50 4.35
N SER A 63 -0.64 -2.91 3.18
CA SER A 63 -1.37 -2.75 1.93
C SER A 63 -2.19 -3.98 1.54
N VAL A 64 -2.14 -5.05 2.33
CA VAL A 64 -3.01 -6.21 2.13
C VAL A 64 -4.32 -5.94 2.86
N MET A 65 -5.42 -5.89 2.10
CA MET A 65 -6.71 -5.49 2.63
C MET A 65 -7.49 -6.72 3.10
N VAL A 66 -7.86 -6.71 4.38
CA VAL A 66 -8.54 -7.84 5.02
C VAL A 66 -9.88 -7.36 5.58
N ALA A 67 -10.93 -8.13 5.32
CA ALA A 67 -12.24 -7.92 5.93
C ALA A 67 -12.85 -9.29 6.24
N ASP A 68 -13.52 -9.40 7.36
CA ASP A 68 -14.16 -10.65 7.81
C ASP A 68 -13.19 -11.83 7.81
N GLN A 69 -11.94 -11.56 8.24
CA GLN A 69 -10.85 -12.54 8.32
C GLN A 69 -10.42 -13.12 6.97
N LYS A 70 -10.69 -12.37 5.88
CA LYS A 70 -10.31 -12.79 4.54
C LYS A 70 -9.62 -11.66 3.80
N VAL A 71 -8.57 -12.01 3.07
CA VAL A 71 -7.92 -11.08 2.14
C VAL A 71 -8.82 -10.89 0.94
N TYR A 72 -9.09 -9.67 0.57
CA TYR A 72 -9.92 -9.40 -0.59
C TYR A 72 -9.23 -8.60 -1.70
N ASP A 73 -8.20 -7.83 -1.36
CA ASP A 73 -7.50 -7.04 -2.37
C ASP A 73 -6.18 -6.50 -1.81
N PHE A 74 -5.44 -5.80 -2.67
CA PHE A 74 -4.24 -5.06 -2.29
C PHE A 74 -4.49 -3.58 -2.50
N ASP A 75 -4.03 -2.76 -1.55
CA ASP A 75 -4.09 -1.30 -1.66
C ASP A 75 -2.94 -0.85 -2.56
N LEU A 76 -3.20 -0.72 -3.85
CA LEU A 76 -2.18 -0.38 -4.84
C LEU A 76 -1.76 1.09 -4.78
N GLU A 77 -2.46 1.92 -4.01
CA GLU A 77 -2.01 3.28 -3.76
C GLU A 77 -0.81 3.35 -2.83
N HIS A 78 -0.60 2.31 -2.02
CA HIS A 78 0.50 2.28 -1.05
C HIS A 78 1.43 1.08 -1.22
N CYS A 79 1.02 0.04 -1.92
CA CYS A 79 1.85 -1.15 -2.16
C CYS A 79 3.13 -0.77 -2.91
N LYS A 80 4.28 -1.22 -2.42
CA LYS A 80 5.59 -0.93 -3.02
C LYS A 80 6.10 -2.04 -3.94
N GLY A 81 5.37 -3.15 -4.04
CA GLY A 81 5.81 -4.27 -4.86
C GLY A 81 7.03 -4.99 -4.31
N CYS A 82 7.20 -5.03 -3.00
CA CYS A 82 8.39 -5.61 -2.37
C CYS A 82 8.49 -7.13 -2.53
N GLY A 83 7.37 -7.81 -2.81
CA GLY A 83 7.35 -9.25 -3.03
C GLY A 83 7.29 -10.11 -1.77
N ILE A 84 7.28 -9.50 -0.59
CA ILE A 84 7.27 -10.27 0.68
C ILE A 84 6.00 -11.13 0.77
N CYS A 85 4.84 -10.58 0.41
CA CYS A 85 3.59 -11.32 0.45
C CYS A 85 3.63 -12.57 -0.42
N ALA A 86 4.19 -12.44 -1.63
CA ALA A 86 4.33 -13.57 -2.54
C ALA A 86 5.33 -14.61 -2.02
N LYS A 87 6.42 -14.14 -1.42
CA LYS A 87 7.45 -15.02 -0.87
C LYS A 87 6.96 -15.82 0.32
N GLU A 88 6.15 -15.18 1.17
CA GLU A 88 5.66 -15.80 2.41
C GLU A 88 4.37 -16.61 2.23
N CYS A 89 3.75 -16.56 1.04
CA CYS A 89 2.54 -17.33 0.79
C CYS A 89 2.85 -18.82 0.76
N PRO A 90 2.27 -19.62 1.69
CA PRO A 90 2.61 -21.04 1.77
C PRO A 90 2.04 -21.89 0.65
N VAL A 91 1.08 -21.36 -0.11
CA VAL A 91 0.40 -22.10 -1.18
C VAL A 91 0.64 -21.47 -2.56
N ASP A 92 1.58 -20.54 -2.65
CA ASP A 92 1.95 -19.84 -3.89
C ASP A 92 0.73 -19.22 -4.59
N ALA A 93 -0.18 -18.66 -3.80
CA ALA A 93 -1.37 -18.01 -4.34
C ALA A 93 -1.12 -16.59 -4.86
N ILE A 94 0.05 -16.02 -4.53
CA ILE A 94 0.40 -14.66 -4.92
C ILE A 94 1.59 -14.70 -5.86
N GLU A 95 1.43 -14.06 -7.01
CA GLU A 95 2.47 -13.94 -8.01
C GLU A 95 2.77 -12.46 -8.25
N MET A 96 4.05 -12.12 -8.38
CA MET A 96 4.45 -10.77 -8.73
C MET A 96 4.44 -10.63 -10.25
N VAL A 97 3.72 -9.66 -10.77
CA VAL A 97 3.62 -9.39 -12.20
C VAL A 97 4.11 -7.98 -12.50
N PRO A 98 4.67 -7.72 -13.69
CA PRO A 98 5.16 -6.39 -14.03
C PRO A 98 4.04 -5.36 -13.96
N GLU A 99 4.38 -4.17 -13.50
CA GLU A 99 3.44 -3.05 -13.42
C GLU A 99 2.99 -2.67 -14.83
N GLY A 100 1.69 -2.43 -14.99
CA GLY A 100 1.12 -2.06 -16.28
C GLY A 100 0.76 -3.22 -17.19
N CYS A 101 1.11 -4.45 -16.82
CA CYS A 101 0.69 -5.63 -17.57
C CYS A 101 -0.75 -5.99 -17.25
N GLU A 102 -1.44 -6.56 -18.23
CA GLU A 102 -2.73 -7.18 -17.96
C GLU A 102 -2.51 -8.47 -17.17
N LEU A 103 -3.32 -8.66 -16.14
CA LEU A 103 -3.22 -9.83 -15.29
C LEU A 103 -4.11 -10.95 -15.84
N PRO A 104 -3.66 -12.21 -15.75
CA PRO A 104 -4.55 -13.33 -16.04
C PRO A 104 -5.77 -13.28 -15.12
N GLY A 105 -6.95 -13.31 -15.66
CA GLY A 105 -8.17 -13.23 -14.86
C GLY A 105 -8.40 -11.88 -14.22
N VAL A 106 -7.92 -10.82 -14.82
CA VAL A 106 -8.01 -9.46 -14.29
C VAL A 106 -9.41 -9.01 -14.02
N LYS A 107 -9.48 -8.32 -12.97
CA LYS A 107 -10.65 -7.58 -12.53
C LYS A 107 -10.65 -6.19 -13.08
#